data_61a156142783499a7d7693deb4fe7fcd
#
_entry.id   61a156142783499a7d7693deb4fe7fcd
#
_cell.length_a   1.000
_cell.length_b   1.000
_cell.length_c   1.000
_cell.angle_alpha   90.00
_cell.angle_beta   90.00
_cell.angle_gamma   90.00
#
_symmetry.space_group_name_H-M   'P 1'
#
loop_
_entity.id
_entity.type
_entity.pdbx_description
1 polymer ?
#
loop_
_entity_poly.entity_id
_entity_poly.type
_entity_poly.pdbx_seq_one_letter_code
_entity_poly.pdbx_strand_id
1 'polypeptide(L)'
;METTENTSNINNNWPYHGSKLIPKEELKPFLKRDNLSGLKHLFLHILLIIITGILIYLSPNIYLTIPLMFIHGTFIAFLYAGLHECIHKTAFKNRKLNEIVGYFIGFILLRSFLNGRYRHIAHHTYTQHPEKDPDKVDFPDSYTEYFKHVTSFAIWLRIIDNLYRHSIGKLNKSEKDYIPESDVKLLFKESRLMVLGYFFLIAFSIYFSTTFLLVYWLLPRIMGEPVVRLVRMVEHTGKDETADMIHNT
;
A
#
# COMPACT_ATOMS: atom_id res chain seq x y z
N MET A 1 -43.02 -27.98 4.47
CA MET A 1 -43.45 -26.68 5.01
C MET A 1 -42.23 -25.78 4.86
N GLU A 2 -42.09 -25.19 3.67
CA GLU A 2 -41.02 -24.28 3.31
C GLU A 2 -41.34 -22.89 3.87
N THR A 3 -40.53 -22.42 4.78
CA THR A 3 -40.54 -21.00 5.17
C THR A 3 -39.70 -20.23 4.17
N THR A 4 -40.34 -19.70 3.14
CA THR A 4 -39.78 -18.64 2.30
C THR A 4 -39.65 -17.39 3.17
N GLU A 5 -38.45 -17.14 3.72
CA GLU A 5 -38.13 -15.85 4.30
C GLU A 5 -38.11 -14.78 3.20
N ASN A 6 -39.01 -13.85 3.40
CA ASN A 6 -39.31 -12.75 2.55
C ASN A 6 -38.21 -11.69 2.64
N THR A 7 -37.26 -11.73 1.71
CA THR A 7 -36.11 -10.79 1.62
C THR A 7 -36.51 -9.41 1.07
N SER A 8 -37.79 -9.06 1.03
CA SER A 8 -38.25 -7.82 0.38
C SER A 8 -38.47 -6.61 1.31
N ASN A 9 -38.03 -6.66 2.56
CA ASN A 9 -38.10 -5.51 3.47
C ASN A 9 -36.71 -5.11 3.99
N ILE A 10 -35.75 -4.87 3.11
CA ILE A 10 -34.63 -4.01 3.47
C ILE A 10 -35.20 -2.59 3.51
N ASN A 11 -35.49 -2.13 4.74
CA ASN A 11 -35.91 -0.77 4.99
C ASN A 11 -34.93 0.20 4.34
N ASN A 12 -35.39 0.91 3.29
CA ASN A 12 -34.69 2.00 2.64
C ASN A 12 -34.42 3.22 3.57
N ASN A 13 -34.58 3.04 4.88
CA ASN A 13 -34.33 4.03 5.93
C ASN A 13 -32.95 3.90 6.59
N TRP A 14 -31.96 3.30 5.88
CA TRP A 14 -30.60 3.30 6.37
C TRP A 14 -30.03 4.73 6.35
N PRO A 15 -29.58 5.29 7.51
CA PRO A 15 -29.19 6.69 7.61
C PRO A 15 -27.91 7.04 6.85
N TYR A 16 -27.21 6.07 6.27
CA TYR A 16 -25.90 6.20 5.67
C TYR A 16 -25.88 6.24 4.13
N HIS A 17 -26.90 6.73 3.47
CA HIS A 17 -26.71 7.29 2.13
C HIS A 17 -25.91 8.60 2.27
N GLY A 18 -24.60 8.48 2.45
CA GLY A 18 -23.70 9.59 2.82
C GLY A 18 -23.83 10.84 1.93
N SER A 19 -24.25 10.68 0.68
CA SER A 19 -24.57 11.79 -0.23
C SER A 19 -25.84 12.58 0.14
N LYS A 20 -26.69 12.06 1.05
CA LYS A 20 -27.92 12.75 1.50
C LYS A 20 -27.79 13.39 2.88
N LEU A 21 -26.77 12.99 3.67
CA LEU A 21 -26.58 13.48 5.05
C LEU A 21 -25.88 14.82 5.10
N ILE A 22 -24.95 15.06 4.18
CA ILE A 22 -24.18 16.31 4.13
C ILE A 22 -24.47 16.98 2.79
N PRO A 23 -24.93 18.25 2.80
CA PRO A 23 -25.15 19.02 1.57
C PRO A 23 -23.87 19.08 0.71
N LYS A 24 -24.02 18.98 -0.60
CA LYS A 24 -22.87 19.00 -1.53
C LYS A 24 -22.01 20.28 -1.37
N GLU A 25 -22.64 21.39 -1.01
CA GLU A 25 -22.01 22.67 -0.76
C GLU A 25 -21.03 22.61 0.41
N GLU A 26 -21.38 21.90 1.46
CA GLU A 26 -20.53 21.68 2.65
C GLU A 26 -19.39 20.70 2.36
N LEU A 27 -19.60 19.71 1.46
CA LEU A 27 -18.55 18.78 1.05
C LEU A 27 -17.54 19.39 0.08
N LYS A 28 -17.97 20.34 -0.76
CA LYS A 28 -17.16 20.91 -1.84
C LYS A 28 -15.79 21.46 -1.39
N PRO A 29 -15.63 22.17 -0.25
CA PRO A 29 -14.33 22.61 0.23
C PRO A 29 -13.35 21.44 0.50
N PHE A 30 -13.86 20.33 1.06
CA PHE A 30 -13.04 19.15 1.40
C PHE A 30 -12.65 18.33 0.17
N LEU A 31 -13.38 18.46 -0.93
CA LEU A 31 -13.06 17.79 -2.21
C LEU A 31 -12.09 18.58 -3.08
N LYS A 32 -11.71 19.80 -2.65
CA LYS A 32 -10.79 20.66 -3.39
C LYS A 32 -9.38 20.09 -3.34
N ARG A 33 -8.85 19.76 -4.51
CA ARG A 33 -7.48 19.25 -4.68
C ARG A 33 -6.56 20.37 -5.16
N ASP A 34 -5.36 20.41 -4.64
CA ASP A 34 -4.29 21.27 -5.14
C ASP A 34 -2.97 20.51 -5.19
N ASN A 35 -1.99 21.02 -5.93
CA ASN A 35 -0.68 20.38 -6.01
C ASN A 35 0.23 20.77 -4.86
N LEU A 36 0.06 21.98 -4.32
CA LEU A 36 0.98 22.53 -3.33
C LEU A 36 0.89 21.79 -2.00
N SER A 37 -0.33 21.47 -1.55
CA SER A 37 -0.55 20.67 -0.33
C SER A 37 0.09 19.29 -0.46
N GLY A 38 -0.15 18.58 -1.56
CA GLY A 38 0.48 17.28 -1.81
C GLY A 38 2.00 17.35 -1.85
N LEU A 39 2.57 18.37 -2.51
CA LEU A 39 4.03 18.58 -2.55
C LEU A 39 4.61 18.93 -1.17
N LYS A 40 3.92 19.73 -0.36
CA LYS A 40 4.35 20.02 1.01
C LYS A 40 4.40 18.77 1.88
N HIS A 41 3.35 17.94 1.84
CA HIS A 41 3.32 16.66 2.57
C HIS A 41 4.43 15.73 2.12
N LEU A 42 4.61 15.55 0.81
CA LEU A 42 5.69 14.74 0.26
C LEU A 42 7.06 15.27 0.68
N PHE A 43 7.29 16.58 0.58
CA PHE A 43 8.54 17.21 0.98
C PHE A 43 8.85 16.99 2.47
N LEU A 44 7.87 17.24 3.36
CA LEU A 44 8.05 17.02 4.79
C LEU A 44 8.36 15.56 5.11
N HIS A 45 7.69 14.64 4.43
CA HIS A 45 7.94 13.20 4.62
C HIS A 45 9.35 12.82 4.17
N ILE A 46 9.78 13.26 2.99
CA ILE A 46 11.15 13.03 2.50
C ILE A 46 12.19 13.69 3.42
N LEU A 47 11.90 14.88 3.93
CA LEU A 47 12.78 15.56 4.88
C LEU A 47 13.00 14.73 6.15
N LEU A 48 11.95 14.10 6.70
CA LEU A 48 12.08 13.18 7.84
C LEU A 48 12.94 11.96 7.51
N ILE A 49 12.81 11.40 6.31
CA ILE A 49 13.68 10.32 5.84
C ILE A 49 15.13 10.79 5.74
N ILE A 50 15.40 11.98 5.20
CA ILE A 50 16.74 12.54 5.10
C ILE A 50 17.34 12.78 6.50
N ILE A 51 16.59 13.42 7.40
CA ILE A 51 17.03 13.69 8.77
C ILE A 51 17.40 12.40 9.49
N THR A 52 16.53 11.39 9.45
CA THR A 52 16.80 10.11 10.10
C THR A 52 17.96 9.37 9.46
N GLY A 53 18.15 9.48 8.14
CA GLY A 53 19.33 8.98 7.44
C GLY A 53 20.62 9.64 7.90
N ILE A 54 20.62 10.96 8.09
CA ILE A 54 21.75 11.70 8.65
C ILE A 54 22.03 11.25 10.09
N LEU A 55 21.00 11.04 10.91
CA LEU A 55 21.17 10.55 12.28
C LEU A 55 21.78 9.14 12.31
N ILE A 56 21.43 8.26 11.38
CA ILE A 56 22.06 6.94 11.21
C ILE A 56 23.56 7.12 10.89
N TYR A 57 23.88 8.02 9.94
CA TYR A 57 25.28 8.28 9.56
C TYR A 57 26.11 8.81 10.72
N LEU A 58 25.55 9.69 11.55
CA LEU A 58 26.22 10.28 12.71
C LEU A 58 26.19 9.39 13.95
N SER A 59 25.55 8.23 13.89
CA SER A 59 25.39 7.33 15.03
C SER A 59 26.76 6.77 15.48
N PRO A 60 27.13 6.92 16.76
CA PRO A 60 28.43 6.53 17.25
C PRO A 60 28.61 5.02 17.44
N ASN A 61 27.54 4.25 17.50
CA ASN A 61 27.57 2.81 17.78
C ASN A 61 26.30 2.10 17.31
N ILE A 62 26.40 0.77 17.21
CA ILE A 62 25.30 -0.07 16.71
C ILE A 62 24.04 -0.02 17.59
N TYR A 63 24.16 0.21 18.90
CA TYR A 63 23.04 0.26 19.83
C TYR A 63 22.11 1.47 19.54
N LEU A 64 22.66 2.55 19.02
CA LEU A 64 21.89 3.70 18.58
C LEU A 64 21.49 3.56 17.09
N THR A 65 22.36 2.97 16.27
CA THR A 65 22.06 2.75 14.83
C THR A 65 20.80 1.93 14.62
N ILE A 66 20.62 0.81 15.34
CA ILE A 66 19.47 -0.09 15.16
C ILE A 66 18.13 0.60 15.45
N PRO A 67 17.91 1.29 16.59
CA PRO A 67 16.67 2.06 16.80
C PRO A 67 16.45 3.16 15.76
N LEU A 68 17.50 3.86 15.34
CA LEU A 68 17.39 4.86 14.27
C LEU A 68 17.01 4.24 12.93
N MET A 69 17.52 3.06 12.58
CA MET A 69 17.12 2.32 11.38
C MET A 69 15.66 1.90 11.46
N PHE A 70 15.14 1.53 12.62
CA PHE A 70 13.72 1.21 12.80
C PHE A 70 12.84 2.46 12.57
N ILE A 71 13.21 3.61 13.16
CA ILE A 71 12.49 4.87 12.97
C ILE A 71 12.55 5.31 11.49
N HIS A 72 13.73 5.28 10.89
CA HIS A 72 13.96 5.59 9.49
C HIS A 72 13.12 4.68 8.56
N GLY A 73 13.14 3.39 8.85
CA GLY A 73 12.38 2.38 8.14
C GLY A 73 10.86 2.57 8.28
N THR A 74 10.41 3.04 9.45
CA THR A 74 9.01 3.41 9.65
C THR A 74 8.61 4.54 8.72
N PHE A 75 9.42 5.60 8.61
CA PHE A 75 9.13 6.66 7.63
C PHE A 75 9.17 6.15 6.19
N ILE A 76 10.13 5.31 5.81
CA ILE A 76 10.15 4.69 4.47
C ILE A 76 8.86 3.87 4.26
N ALA A 77 8.45 3.04 5.22
CA ALA A 77 7.27 2.20 5.10
C ALA A 77 5.97 3.03 4.97
N PHE A 78 5.87 4.15 5.71
CA PHE A 78 4.73 5.07 5.64
C PHE A 78 4.64 5.91 4.35
N LEU A 79 5.63 5.88 3.46
CA LEU A 79 5.44 6.34 2.08
C LEU A 79 4.26 5.62 1.41
N TYR A 80 3.85 4.45 1.96
CA TYR A 80 2.64 3.76 1.52
C TYR A 80 1.39 4.62 1.58
N ALA A 81 1.25 5.51 2.57
CA ALA A 81 0.13 6.45 2.62
C ALA A 81 0.12 7.40 1.41
N GLY A 82 1.30 7.93 1.03
CA GLY A 82 1.42 8.74 -0.19
C GLY A 82 1.15 7.94 -1.47
N LEU A 83 1.60 6.67 -1.53
CA LEU A 83 1.29 5.76 -2.63
C LEU A 83 -0.22 5.53 -2.75
N HIS A 84 -0.90 5.29 -1.64
CA HIS A 84 -2.34 5.10 -1.54
C HIS A 84 -3.11 6.30 -2.10
N GLU A 85 -2.75 7.53 -1.69
CA GLU A 85 -3.35 8.75 -2.23
C GLU A 85 -3.07 8.94 -3.73
N CYS A 86 -1.89 8.53 -4.22
CA CYS A 86 -1.58 8.53 -5.65
C CYS A 86 -2.43 7.51 -6.42
N ILE A 87 -2.73 6.35 -5.83
CA ILE A 87 -3.64 5.34 -6.41
C ILE A 87 -5.03 5.95 -6.63
N HIS A 88 -5.56 6.65 -5.63
CA HIS A 88 -6.85 7.34 -5.70
C HIS A 88 -6.80 8.63 -6.53
N LYS A 89 -5.64 9.07 -6.97
CA LYS A 89 -5.43 10.36 -7.67
C LYS A 89 -5.87 11.57 -6.84
N THR A 90 -5.70 11.47 -5.52
CA THR A 90 -6.09 12.47 -4.52
C THR A 90 -4.93 13.27 -3.96
N ALA A 91 -3.69 12.72 -4.00
CA ALA A 91 -2.49 13.39 -3.52
C ALA A 91 -2.23 14.74 -4.21
N PHE A 92 -2.52 14.82 -5.52
CA PHE A 92 -2.28 16.02 -6.33
C PHE A 92 -3.46 16.29 -7.26
N LYS A 93 -3.71 17.59 -7.54
CA LYS A 93 -4.67 18.00 -8.57
C LYS A 93 -4.24 17.50 -9.97
N ASN A 94 -2.94 17.55 -10.25
CA ASN A 94 -2.38 17.07 -11.50
C ASN A 94 -2.31 15.54 -11.53
N ARG A 95 -3.04 14.91 -12.47
CA ARG A 95 -3.09 13.45 -12.61
C ARG A 95 -1.74 12.84 -12.96
N LYS A 96 -0.92 13.50 -13.81
CA LYS A 96 0.42 13.02 -14.17
C LYS A 96 1.36 13.03 -12.97
N LEU A 97 1.22 13.99 -12.06
CA LEU A 97 2.02 14.05 -10.84
C LEU A 97 1.70 12.87 -9.90
N ASN A 98 0.41 12.50 -9.77
CA ASN A 98 0.03 11.27 -9.04
C ASN A 98 0.69 10.02 -9.65
N GLU A 99 0.76 9.90 -10.98
CA GLU A 99 1.41 8.77 -11.65
C GLU A 99 2.93 8.76 -11.35
N ILE A 100 3.62 9.89 -11.59
CA ILE A 100 5.08 9.98 -11.41
C ILE A 100 5.47 9.68 -9.97
N VAL A 101 4.81 10.32 -9.01
CA VAL A 101 5.08 10.12 -7.58
C VAL A 101 4.70 8.70 -7.15
N GLY A 102 3.59 8.16 -7.66
CA GLY A 102 3.16 6.80 -7.38
C GLY A 102 4.17 5.75 -7.84
N TYR A 103 4.68 5.84 -9.08
CA TYR A 103 5.74 4.95 -9.58
C TYR A 103 7.04 5.09 -8.76
N PHE A 104 7.43 6.32 -8.43
CA PHE A 104 8.64 6.56 -7.64
C PHE A 104 8.53 5.95 -6.24
N ILE A 105 7.43 6.18 -5.54
CA ILE A 105 7.20 5.59 -4.22
C ILE A 105 7.07 4.07 -4.33
N GLY A 106 6.37 3.56 -5.34
CA GLY A 106 6.25 2.12 -5.60
C GLY A 106 7.62 1.45 -5.73
N PHE A 107 8.55 2.07 -6.47
CA PHE A 107 9.93 1.61 -6.59
C PHE A 107 10.64 1.56 -5.22
N ILE A 108 10.56 2.63 -4.42
CA ILE A 108 11.15 2.66 -3.07
C ILE A 108 10.55 1.57 -2.16
N LEU A 109 9.26 1.33 -2.25
CA LEU A 109 8.56 0.34 -1.44
C LEU A 109 8.67 -1.10 -1.95
N LEU A 110 9.37 -1.33 -3.06
CA LEU A 110 9.48 -2.63 -3.76
C LEU A 110 8.12 -3.14 -4.27
N ARG A 111 7.16 -2.26 -4.52
CA ARG A 111 5.78 -2.59 -4.91
C ARG A 111 5.44 -1.98 -6.26
N SER A 112 4.97 -2.79 -7.21
CA SER A 112 4.40 -2.27 -8.45
C SER A 112 3.23 -1.33 -8.14
N PHE A 113 3.29 -0.11 -8.67
CA PHE A 113 2.24 0.89 -8.54
C PHE A 113 0.96 0.48 -9.26
N LEU A 114 1.08 -0.09 -10.46
CA LEU A 114 -0.08 -0.55 -11.23
C LEU A 114 -0.77 -1.74 -10.58
N ASN A 115 -0.02 -2.78 -10.17
CA ASN A 115 -0.61 -3.90 -9.44
C ASN A 115 -1.27 -3.43 -8.14
N GLY A 116 -0.59 -2.56 -7.39
CA GLY A 116 -1.13 -1.96 -6.17
C GLY A 116 -2.43 -1.20 -6.43
N ARG A 117 -2.50 -0.42 -7.52
CA ARG A 117 -3.70 0.32 -7.92
C ARG A 117 -4.89 -0.59 -8.18
N TYR A 118 -4.75 -1.55 -9.08
CA TYR A 118 -5.88 -2.41 -9.45
C TYR A 118 -6.34 -3.28 -8.29
N ARG A 119 -5.40 -3.83 -7.55
CA ARG A 119 -5.68 -4.59 -6.36
C ARG A 119 -6.44 -3.76 -5.30
N HIS A 120 -6.00 -2.53 -5.06
CA HIS A 120 -6.61 -1.63 -4.09
C HIS A 120 -8.01 -1.14 -4.51
N ILE A 121 -8.20 -0.84 -5.79
CA ILE A 121 -9.53 -0.52 -6.34
C ILE A 121 -10.48 -1.72 -6.20
N ALA A 122 -10.00 -2.93 -6.48
CA ALA A 122 -10.79 -4.14 -6.28
C ALA A 122 -11.13 -4.37 -4.79
N HIS A 123 -10.17 -4.10 -3.88
CA HIS A 123 -10.42 -4.12 -2.45
C HIS A 123 -11.53 -3.14 -2.04
N HIS A 124 -11.51 -1.88 -2.49
CA HIS A 124 -12.60 -0.94 -2.22
C HIS A 124 -13.94 -1.35 -2.83
N THR A 125 -13.91 -2.09 -3.95
CA THR A 125 -15.12 -2.60 -4.58
C THR A 125 -15.71 -3.79 -3.82
N TYR A 126 -14.86 -4.61 -3.20
CA TYR A 126 -15.22 -5.87 -2.56
C TYR A 126 -14.73 -5.96 -1.12
N THR A 127 -14.61 -4.83 -0.40
CA THR A 127 -14.05 -4.76 0.95
C THR A 127 -14.56 -5.88 1.85
N GLN A 128 -13.64 -6.69 2.40
CA GLN A 128 -13.89 -7.85 3.27
C GLN A 128 -14.78 -8.96 2.68
N HIS A 129 -15.10 -8.91 1.37
CA HIS A 129 -15.83 -10.00 0.73
C HIS A 129 -14.97 -11.28 0.75
N PRO A 130 -15.50 -12.42 1.22
CA PRO A 130 -14.72 -13.62 1.49
C PRO A 130 -13.87 -14.14 0.30
N GLU A 131 -14.43 -14.03 -0.92
CA GLU A 131 -13.81 -14.62 -2.12
C GLU A 131 -13.25 -13.58 -3.11
N LYS A 132 -13.77 -12.34 -3.08
CA LYS A 132 -13.50 -11.35 -4.14
C LYS A 132 -12.52 -10.26 -3.71
N ASP A 133 -12.36 -10.04 -2.40
CA ASP A 133 -11.42 -9.04 -1.91
C ASP A 133 -9.98 -9.55 -2.01
N PRO A 134 -9.15 -9.02 -2.94
CA PRO A 134 -7.78 -9.48 -3.10
C PRO A 134 -6.85 -9.03 -1.97
N ASP A 135 -7.33 -8.14 -1.10
CA ASP A 135 -6.55 -7.55 0.01
C ASP A 135 -7.23 -7.75 1.37
N LYS A 136 -8.15 -8.73 1.44
CA LYS A 136 -8.83 -9.10 2.67
C LYS A 136 -7.83 -9.27 3.83
N VAL A 137 -8.16 -8.71 4.95
CA VAL A 137 -7.37 -8.81 6.19
C VAL A 137 -8.17 -9.64 7.18
N ASP A 138 -7.72 -10.87 7.41
CA ASP A 138 -8.27 -11.72 8.45
C ASP A 138 -7.68 -11.33 9.81
N PHE A 139 -8.49 -11.36 10.85
CA PHE A 139 -8.00 -11.16 12.20
C PHE A 139 -7.23 -12.43 12.65
N PRO A 140 -6.03 -12.27 13.24
CA PRO A 140 -5.28 -13.44 13.70
C PRO A 140 -5.99 -14.17 14.85
N ASP A 141 -6.25 -15.46 14.68
CA ASP A 141 -6.91 -16.30 15.71
C ASP A 141 -5.96 -16.79 16.80
N SER A 142 -4.65 -16.54 16.64
CA SER A 142 -3.62 -16.97 17.58
C SER A 142 -2.45 -15.98 17.64
N TYR A 143 -1.68 -16.03 18.74
CA TYR A 143 -0.43 -15.26 18.85
C TYR A 143 0.54 -15.58 17.73
N THR A 144 0.61 -16.82 17.27
CA THR A 144 1.48 -17.24 16.16
C THR A 144 1.08 -16.56 14.86
N GLU A 145 -0.20 -16.49 14.56
CA GLU A 145 -0.70 -15.80 13.37
C GLU A 145 -0.51 -14.29 13.48
N TYR A 146 -0.74 -13.72 14.67
CA TYR A 146 -0.44 -12.32 14.93
C TYR A 146 1.02 -11.99 14.63
N PHE A 147 1.97 -12.78 15.13
CA PHE A 147 3.39 -12.58 14.83
C PHE A 147 3.72 -12.76 13.36
N LYS A 148 3.15 -13.76 12.70
CA LYS A 148 3.31 -13.94 11.24
C LYS A 148 2.78 -12.73 10.46
N HIS A 149 1.63 -12.18 10.87
CA HIS A 149 1.05 -10.99 10.26
C HIS A 149 1.94 -9.76 10.46
N VAL A 150 2.35 -9.49 11.69
CA VAL A 150 3.19 -8.32 12.05
C VAL A 150 4.57 -8.40 11.37
N THR A 151 5.22 -9.56 11.34
CA THR A 151 6.52 -9.73 10.66
C THR A 151 6.44 -9.58 9.14
N SER A 152 5.23 -9.63 8.58
CA SER A 152 4.98 -9.43 7.14
C SER A 152 5.69 -10.42 6.22
N PHE A 153 6.15 -11.56 6.72
CA PHE A 153 6.93 -12.52 5.95
C PHE A 153 6.20 -12.98 4.67
N ALA A 154 4.93 -13.36 4.80
CA ALA A 154 4.11 -13.77 3.65
C ALA A 154 3.93 -12.65 2.63
N ILE A 155 3.91 -11.40 3.09
CA ILE A 155 3.76 -10.22 2.23
C ILE A 155 5.04 -9.97 1.43
N TRP A 156 6.21 -10.12 2.06
CA TRP A 156 7.48 -10.01 1.36
C TRP A 156 7.62 -11.08 0.29
N LEU A 157 7.26 -12.32 0.59
CA LEU A 157 7.24 -13.40 -0.41
C LEU A 157 6.31 -13.07 -1.57
N ARG A 158 5.12 -12.55 -1.31
CA ARG A 158 4.17 -12.14 -2.35
C ARG A 158 4.69 -10.97 -3.19
N ILE A 159 5.34 -9.98 -2.58
CA ILE A 159 5.94 -8.85 -3.31
C ILE A 159 7.00 -9.37 -4.29
N ILE A 160 7.89 -10.24 -3.84
CA ILE A 160 8.96 -10.82 -4.65
C ILE A 160 8.38 -11.69 -5.77
N ASP A 161 7.42 -12.57 -5.43
CA ASP A 161 6.74 -13.43 -6.41
C ASP A 161 6.01 -12.63 -7.49
N ASN A 162 5.25 -11.60 -7.10
CA ASN A 162 4.57 -10.71 -8.05
C ASN A 162 5.57 -10.03 -8.98
N LEU A 163 6.61 -9.43 -8.41
CA LEU A 163 7.64 -8.75 -9.21
C LEU A 163 8.32 -9.69 -10.19
N TYR A 164 8.68 -10.91 -9.74
CA TYR A 164 9.26 -11.94 -10.59
C TYR A 164 8.28 -12.36 -11.71
N ARG A 165 7.07 -12.78 -11.38
CA ARG A 165 6.07 -13.24 -12.37
C ARG A 165 5.75 -12.15 -13.39
N HIS A 166 5.51 -10.92 -12.96
CA HIS A 166 5.21 -9.83 -13.88
C HIS A 166 6.40 -9.49 -14.78
N SER A 167 7.64 -9.58 -14.28
CA SER A 167 8.84 -9.33 -15.09
C SER A 167 8.99 -10.35 -16.24
N ILE A 168 8.60 -11.61 -16.00
CA ILE A 168 8.59 -12.68 -17.03
C ILE A 168 7.28 -12.73 -17.84
N GLY A 169 6.36 -11.79 -17.64
CA GLY A 169 5.11 -11.68 -18.40
C GLY A 169 4.02 -12.65 -17.98
N LYS A 170 3.93 -12.98 -16.70
CA LYS A 170 2.91 -13.89 -16.15
C LYS A 170 2.05 -13.19 -15.09
N LEU A 171 0.72 -13.33 -15.18
CA LEU A 171 -0.23 -12.98 -14.14
C LEU A 171 -0.60 -14.20 -13.29
N ASN A 172 -0.97 -13.95 -12.04
CA ASN A 172 -1.68 -14.93 -11.22
C ASN A 172 -3.13 -15.07 -11.70
N LYS A 173 -3.80 -16.17 -11.32
CA LYS A 173 -5.21 -16.42 -11.72
C LYS A 173 -6.11 -15.31 -11.17
N SER A 174 -5.97 -14.95 -9.89
CA SER A 174 -6.78 -13.90 -9.26
C SER A 174 -6.50 -12.49 -9.80
N GLU A 175 -5.31 -12.23 -10.34
CA GLU A 175 -4.98 -10.92 -10.91
C GLU A 175 -5.73 -10.63 -12.21
N LYS A 176 -6.13 -11.66 -12.94
CA LYS A 176 -6.96 -11.55 -14.15
C LYS A 176 -8.36 -11.01 -13.86
N ASP A 177 -8.84 -11.17 -12.63
CA ASP A 177 -10.18 -10.76 -12.23
C ASP A 177 -10.26 -9.24 -12.00
N TYR A 178 -9.12 -8.58 -11.72
CA TYR A 178 -9.12 -7.14 -11.39
C TYR A 178 -8.14 -6.30 -12.23
N ILE A 179 -7.19 -6.90 -12.97
CA ILE A 179 -6.29 -6.12 -13.84
C ILE A 179 -6.86 -6.10 -15.26
N PRO A 180 -7.20 -4.92 -15.82
CA PRO A 180 -7.68 -4.80 -17.19
C PRO A 180 -6.64 -5.31 -18.20
N GLU A 181 -7.09 -6.05 -19.21
CA GLU A 181 -6.23 -6.60 -20.27
C GLU A 181 -5.41 -5.51 -20.99
N SER A 182 -6.00 -4.31 -21.14
CA SER A 182 -5.32 -3.13 -21.73
C SER A 182 -4.04 -2.75 -21.01
N ASP A 183 -3.97 -2.97 -19.70
CA ASP A 183 -2.89 -2.48 -18.85
C ASP A 183 -1.90 -3.58 -18.43
N VAL A 184 -2.17 -4.84 -18.80
CA VAL A 184 -1.27 -5.97 -18.52
C VAL A 184 0.13 -5.75 -19.09
N LYS A 185 0.22 -5.26 -20.35
CA LYS A 185 1.53 -4.96 -20.98
C LYS A 185 2.29 -3.87 -20.23
N LEU A 186 1.58 -2.87 -19.73
CA LEU A 186 2.18 -1.76 -18.98
C LEU A 186 2.68 -2.25 -17.61
N LEU A 187 1.92 -3.10 -16.92
CA LEU A 187 2.33 -3.76 -15.69
C LEU A 187 3.62 -4.57 -15.86
N PHE A 188 3.70 -5.37 -16.93
CA PHE A 188 4.91 -6.16 -17.21
C PHE A 188 6.10 -5.26 -17.52
N LYS A 189 5.90 -4.15 -18.24
CA LYS A 189 6.94 -3.15 -18.51
C LYS A 189 7.41 -2.50 -17.21
N GLU A 190 6.50 -2.07 -16.33
CA GLU A 190 6.83 -1.52 -15.01
C GLU A 190 7.70 -2.49 -14.22
N SER A 191 7.27 -3.75 -14.09
CA SER A 191 8.00 -4.74 -13.31
C SER A 191 9.39 -5.04 -13.86
N ARG A 192 9.56 -5.08 -15.19
CA ARG A 192 10.88 -5.23 -15.83
C ARG A 192 11.79 -4.05 -15.55
N LEU A 193 11.25 -2.82 -15.62
CA LEU A 193 12.01 -1.61 -15.28
C LEU A 193 12.41 -1.58 -13.80
N MET A 194 11.54 -2.02 -12.90
CA MET A 194 11.85 -2.14 -11.47
C MET A 194 12.98 -3.16 -11.24
N VAL A 195 12.87 -4.38 -11.81
CA VAL A 195 13.91 -5.42 -11.70
C VAL A 195 15.23 -4.91 -12.25
N LEU A 196 15.22 -4.27 -13.42
CA LEU A 196 16.43 -3.69 -14.03
C LEU A 196 17.04 -2.61 -13.13
N GLY A 197 16.22 -1.71 -12.58
CA GLY A 197 16.68 -0.69 -11.64
C GLY A 197 17.31 -1.28 -10.38
N TYR A 198 16.69 -2.31 -9.78
CA TYR A 198 17.28 -3.00 -8.62
C TYR A 198 18.57 -3.72 -8.95
N PHE A 199 18.64 -4.34 -10.13
CA PHE A 199 19.88 -4.95 -10.62
C PHE A 199 21.02 -3.93 -10.70
N PHE A 200 20.76 -2.75 -11.30
CA PHE A 200 21.77 -1.70 -11.37
C PHE A 200 22.17 -1.16 -10.00
N LEU A 201 21.23 -0.99 -9.07
CA LEU A 201 21.54 -0.55 -7.71
C LEU A 201 22.40 -1.56 -6.95
N ILE A 202 22.12 -2.86 -7.09
CA ILE A 202 22.89 -3.94 -6.48
C ILE A 202 24.30 -4.01 -7.12
N ALA A 203 24.36 -3.97 -8.45
CA ALA A 203 25.65 -3.97 -9.18
C ALA A 203 26.52 -2.76 -8.78
N PHE A 204 25.92 -1.58 -8.66
CA PHE A 204 26.59 -0.38 -8.16
C PHE A 204 27.13 -0.59 -6.73
N SER A 205 26.31 -1.13 -5.83
CA SER A 205 26.74 -1.39 -4.44
C SER A 205 27.91 -2.38 -4.37
N ILE A 206 27.88 -3.42 -5.21
CA ILE A 206 28.99 -4.40 -5.28
C ILE A 206 30.25 -3.74 -5.86
N TYR A 207 30.12 -3.01 -6.97
CA TYR A 207 31.23 -2.36 -7.63
C TYR A 207 31.97 -1.36 -6.73
N PHE A 208 31.22 -0.56 -5.96
CA PHE A 208 31.78 0.41 -5.01
C PHE A 208 32.02 -0.17 -3.61
N SER A 209 31.81 -1.46 -3.39
CA SER A 209 31.96 -2.13 -2.09
C SER A 209 31.21 -1.39 -0.95
N THR A 210 30.01 -0.87 -1.23
CA THR A 210 29.22 -0.09 -0.28
C THR A 210 28.03 -0.85 0.27
N THR A 211 27.77 -0.69 1.57
CA THR A 211 26.59 -1.22 2.25
C THR A 211 25.43 -0.21 2.30
N PHE A 212 25.53 0.92 1.58
CA PHE A 212 24.58 2.02 1.64
C PHE A 212 23.12 1.56 1.42
N LEU A 213 22.87 0.75 0.40
CA LEU A 213 21.51 0.25 0.12
C LEU A 213 20.95 -0.62 1.25
N LEU A 214 21.80 -1.43 1.89
CA LEU A 214 21.39 -2.26 3.02
C LEU A 214 21.04 -1.40 4.23
N VAL A 215 21.91 -0.48 4.60
CA VAL A 215 21.80 0.30 5.85
C VAL A 215 20.73 1.38 5.78
N TYR A 216 20.55 2.03 4.61
CA TYR A 216 19.67 3.19 4.48
C TYR A 216 18.36 2.89 3.73
N TRP A 217 18.19 1.67 3.21
CA TRP A 217 16.98 1.34 2.49
C TRP A 217 16.42 -0.03 2.84
N LEU A 218 17.10 -1.13 2.45
CA LEU A 218 16.51 -2.47 2.52
C LEU A 218 16.23 -2.94 3.94
N LEU A 219 17.23 -2.88 4.84
CA LEU A 219 17.04 -3.29 6.23
C LEU A 219 16.05 -2.38 6.97
N PRO A 220 16.17 -1.03 6.93
CA PRO A 220 15.17 -0.16 7.52
C PRO A 220 13.78 -0.41 6.95
N ARG A 221 13.63 -0.60 5.64
CA ARG A 221 12.35 -0.88 5.00
C ARG A 221 11.68 -2.14 5.55
N ILE A 222 12.47 -3.20 5.81
CA ILE A 222 11.97 -4.42 6.44
C ILE A 222 11.61 -4.16 7.90
N MET A 223 12.45 -3.45 8.65
CA MET A 223 12.23 -3.14 10.07
C MET A 223 10.98 -2.26 10.30
N GLY A 224 10.66 -1.35 9.39
CA GLY A 224 9.50 -0.45 9.51
C GLY A 224 8.16 -1.05 9.07
N GLU A 225 8.15 -2.13 8.28
CA GLU A 225 6.90 -2.75 7.78
C GLU A 225 5.94 -3.18 8.90
N PRO A 226 6.39 -3.74 10.04
CA PRO A 226 5.52 -4.13 11.14
C PRO A 226 4.58 -3.03 11.62
N VAL A 227 5.06 -1.78 11.67
CA VAL A 227 4.25 -0.64 12.12
C VAL A 227 3.09 -0.39 11.16
N VAL A 228 3.33 -0.42 9.85
CA VAL A 228 2.27 -0.28 8.84
C VAL A 228 1.27 -1.45 8.93
N ARG A 229 1.74 -2.66 9.26
CA ARG A 229 0.85 -3.82 9.43
C ARG A 229 -0.09 -3.67 10.61
N LEU A 230 0.40 -3.16 11.73
CA LEU A 230 -0.42 -2.87 12.88
C LEU A 230 -1.50 -1.84 12.56
N VAL A 231 -1.16 -0.75 11.88
CA VAL A 231 -2.14 0.27 11.44
C VAL A 231 -3.20 -0.36 10.54
N ARG A 232 -2.79 -1.09 9.49
CA ARG A 232 -3.73 -1.75 8.59
C ARG A 232 -4.63 -2.78 9.26
N MET A 233 -4.14 -3.50 10.25
CA MET A 233 -4.96 -4.43 11.00
C MET A 233 -6.07 -3.70 11.74
N VAL A 234 -5.78 -2.55 12.38
CA VAL A 234 -6.78 -1.75 13.08
C VAL A 234 -7.85 -1.20 12.13
N GLU A 235 -7.48 -0.82 10.89
CA GLU A 235 -8.42 -0.31 9.89
C GLU A 235 -9.48 -1.35 9.47
N HIS A 236 -9.14 -2.64 9.53
CA HIS A 236 -9.99 -3.74 9.02
C HIS A 236 -10.55 -4.67 10.11
N THR A 237 -10.14 -4.49 11.36
CA THR A 237 -10.53 -5.36 12.47
C THR A 237 -11.94 -5.06 12.97
N GLY A 238 -12.66 -6.12 13.35
CA GLY A 238 -13.99 -6.00 13.98
C GLY A 238 -15.13 -5.69 13.02
N LYS A 239 -14.90 -5.87 11.71
CA LYS A 239 -15.94 -5.80 10.70
C LYS A 239 -16.47 -7.20 10.38
N ASP A 240 -17.79 -7.31 10.18
CA ASP A 240 -18.41 -8.56 9.79
C ASP A 240 -17.97 -8.96 8.37
N GLU A 241 -17.60 -10.23 8.22
CA GLU A 241 -17.27 -10.80 6.91
C GLU A 241 -18.56 -11.19 6.18
N THR A 242 -19.21 -10.23 5.58
CA THR A 242 -20.43 -10.48 4.81
C THR A 242 -20.22 -10.17 3.32
N ALA A 243 -21.05 -10.77 2.46
CA ALA A 243 -21.14 -10.38 1.06
C ALA A 243 -21.83 -9.03 0.87
N ASP A 244 -22.39 -8.47 1.92
CA ASP A 244 -23.03 -7.15 1.93
C ASP A 244 -21.96 -6.06 2.13
N MET A 245 -21.62 -5.41 1.03
CA MET A 245 -20.57 -4.40 0.96
C MET A 245 -20.88 -3.10 1.73
N ILE A 246 -22.14 -2.89 2.11
CA ILE A 246 -22.55 -1.69 2.87
C ILE A 246 -22.12 -1.81 4.33
N HIS A 247 -22.04 -3.02 4.86
CA HIS A 247 -21.70 -3.30 6.25
C HIS A 247 -20.21 -3.59 6.48
N ASN A 248 -19.43 -3.72 5.42
CA ASN A 248 -18.01 -4.09 5.47
C ASN A 248 -17.04 -2.90 5.49
N THR A 249 -17.55 -1.67 5.52
CA THR A 249 -16.74 -0.43 5.51
C THR A 249 -16.88 0.37 6.78
#